data_3796b304dcdc5be4ade5a581bbd55199
#
_entry.id   3796b304dcdc5be4ade5a581bbd55199
#
_cell.length_a   1.000
_cell.length_b   1.000
_cell.length_c   1.000
_cell.angle_alpha   90.00
_cell.angle_beta   90.00
_cell.angle_gamma   90.00
#
_symmetry.space_group_name_H-M   'P 1'
#
loop_
_entity.id
_entity.type
_entity.pdbx_description
1 polymer ?
#
loop_
_entity_poly.entity_id
_entity_poly.type
_entity_poly.pdbx_seq_one_letter_code
_entity_poly.pdbx_strand_id
1 'polypeptide(L)'
;MIVFSSLQIRRGVRVLLDNATATINPGQKVGLVGKNGCGKSTLLALLKNEISADGGNFTFPGNWQLAWVNQETPALSEPALDYVIDGDREYRKLEAELNAANERNDGHAIATVHGKLDAIDAWTIRSRASSLLHGLGFSNEQLERPVSDFSGGWRMRLNLAQALICRSDLLLLDEPTNHLDLDAVIWLEKWLKSYQGTLILISHDRDFLDPVVDKIIHIEQQTMFEYTGNYSSFERQRATRLAQQQSMYESQQQRVAHLQSFVDRFKAKASKAKQAQSRIKMLERMEMIAPAHVDNPFHFSFRAPESLPNPLLKMEKVSAGYADRIILDSIKLNLVPGSRIGLLGRNGAGKSTLIKLLAGEINPVSGEIGLAKGIKLGYFAQHQLEFLRADESPIQHLARLAPQEMEQKLRDYLGGFGFQGDKVTENTERFSGGEKARLVLALIVWQRPNLLLLDEPTNHLDLDMRQALTEALIEFEGALVVVSHDRHLIRSTTDDLYLVHGGKVEPFDGDLEDYQQWLTDVQKQENQPEESAKDNANSAQSRKDQKRREAELRTQTQPLRKEIARLEKEMEKLNATLAAVEEKLGDSGLYDQSRKAELTDCLQTQAKTKSSLEECEMAWLDAQEQLEAMLQAD
;
A
#
# COMPACT_ATOMS: atom_id res chain seq x y z
N MET A 1 -6.34 16.02 23.81
CA MET A 1 -6.48 16.19 22.36
C MET A 1 -5.36 17.08 21.84
N ILE A 2 -4.98 16.91 20.58
CA ILE A 2 -4.02 17.76 19.88
C ILE A 2 -4.82 18.73 19.02
N VAL A 3 -4.50 20.02 19.09
CA VAL A 3 -5.20 21.07 18.31
C VAL A 3 -4.18 21.92 17.60
N PHE A 4 -4.31 22.02 16.30
CA PHE A 4 -3.61 22.96 15.45
C PHE A 4 -4.57 24.09 15.09
N SER A 5 -4.19 25.33 15.35
CA SER A 5 -5.01 26.52 15.09
C SER A 5 -4.23 27.51 14.25
N SER A 6 -4.63 27.69 12.99
CA SER A 6 -4.00 28.60 12.03
C SER A 6 -2.48 28.41 11.96
N LEU A 7 -2.02 27.15 12.00
CA LEU A 7 -0.62 26.78 12.05
C LEU A 7 0.12 27.22 10.77
N GLN A 8 1.29 27.86 10.96
CA GLN A 8 2.20 28.17 9.88
C GLN A 8 3.55 27.49 10.14
N ILE A 9 4.06 26.78 9.13
CA ILE A 9 5.38 26.13 9.16
C ILE A 9 6.12 26.44 7.87
N ARG A 10 7.39 26.84 8.00
CA ARG A 10 8.29 27.12 6.89
C ARG A 10 9.54 26.22 6.96
N ARG A 11 10.14 25.99 5.82
CA ARG A 11 11.47 25.40 5.72
C ARG A 11 12.33 26.28 4.83
N GLY A 12 13.15 27.11 5.45
CA GLY A 12 13.84 28.19 4.76
C GLY A 12 12.85 29.20 4.16
N VAL A 13 12.93 29.46 2.88
CA VAL A 13 12.01 30.37 2.17
C VAL A 13 10.68 29.74 1.77
N ARG A 14 10.56 28.41 1.85
CA ARG A 14 9.36 27.68 1.40
C ARG A 14 8.35 27.56 2.54
N VAL A 15 7.14 28.05 2.30
CA VAL A 15 5.99 27.81 3.18
C VAL A 15 5.46 26.40 2.91
N LEU A 16 5.37 25.56 3.94
CA LEU A 16 4.84 24.19 3.87
C LEU A 16 3.39 24.13 4.32
N LEU A 17 3.08 24.81 5.43
CA LEU A 17 1.72 24.98 5.94
C LEU A 17 1.45 26.46 6.18
N ASP A 18 0.24 26.89 5.84
CA ASP A 18 -0.24 28.24 6.08
C ASP A 18 -1.69 28.21 6.51
N ASN A 19 -2.00 28.84 7.64
CA ASN A 19 -3.33 28.89 8.26
C ASN A 19 -3.97 27.47 8.40
N ALA A 20 -3.16 26.46 8.69
CA ALA A 20 -3.60 25.07 8.76
C ALA A 20 -4.26 24.80 10.13
N THR A 21 -5.47 24.25 10.11
CA THR A 21 -6.23 23.93 11.33
C THR A 21 -6.67 22.47 11.27
N ALA A 22 -6.42 21.74 12.35
CA ALA A 22 -6.85 20.34 12.50
C ALA A 22 -6.93 19.96 13.99
N THR A 23 -7.74 18.96 14.31
CA THR A 23 -7.91 18.44 15.66
C THR A 23 -7.79 16.94 15.69
N ILE A 24 -7.03 16.40 16.66
CA ILE A 24 -6.86 14.95 16.89
C ILE A 24 -7.31 14.64 18.31
N ASN A 25 -8.30 13.77 18.43
CA ASN A 25 -8.80 13.35 19.74
C ASN A 25 -7.99 12.17 20.30
N PRO A 26 -7.97 12.00 21.64
CA PRO A 26 -7.34 10.83 22.26
C PRO A 26 -7.90 9.52 21.69
N GLY A 27 -7.01 8.56 21.43
CA GLY A 27 -7.37 7.24 20.92
C GLY A 27 -7.71 7.19 19.43
N GLN A 28 -7.71 8.32 18.70
CA GLN A 28 -7.90 8.32 17.25
C GLN A 28 -6.67 7.80 16.52
N LYS A 29 -6.91 7.09 15.42
CA LYS A 29 -5.90 6.61 14.48
C LYS A 29 -5.95 7.44 13.21
N VAL A 30 -5.01 8.36 13.09
CA VAL A 30 -5.02 9.38 12.06
C VAL A 30 -4.00 9.04 10.96
N GLY A 31 -4.46 8.92 9.71
CA GLY A 31 -3.60 8.88 8.53
C GLY A 31 -3.26 10.29 8.06
N LEU A 32 -1.98 10.61 7.98
CA LEU A 32 -1.51 11.88 7.45
C LEU A 32 -1.06 11.69 6.01
N VAL A 33 -1.83 12.20 5.05
CA VAL A 33 -1.61 12.01 3.62
C VAL A 33 -1.34 13.32 2.89
N GLY A 34 -0.69 13.24 1.73
CA GLY A 34 -0.34 14.38 0.90
C GLY A 34 0.89 14.11 0.04
N LYS A 35 1.15 14.94 -0.95
CA LYS A 35 2.29 14.82 -1.86
C LYS A 35 3.63 14.81 -1.12
N ASN A 36 4.67 14.25 -1.75
CA ASN A 36 6.03 14.35 -1.22
C ASN A 36 6.46 15.82 -1.12
N GLY A 37 7.07 16.16 0.02
CA GLY A 37 7.51 17.53 0.30
C GLY A 37 6.40 18.52 0.67
N CYS A 38 5.17 18.07 0.96
CA CYS A 38 4.08 18.96 1.43
C CYS A 38 4.18 19.32 2.92
N GLY A 39 5.10 18.69 3.68
CA GLY A 39 5.31 19.02 5.09
C GLY A 39 4.88 17.94 6.10
N LYS A 40 4.55 16.70 5.68
CA LYS A 40 4.14 15.60 6.58
C LYS A 40 5.16 15.33 7.68
N SER A 41 6.40 15.00 7.32
CA SER A 41 7.49 14.74 8.27
C SER A 41 7.87 15.98 9.08
N THR A 42 7.70 17.19 8.52
CA THR A 42 7.92 18.44 9.24
C THR A 42 6.87 18.65 10.34
N LEU A 43 5.61 18.26 10.08
CA LEU A 43 4.57 18.27 11.11
C LEU A 43 4.87 17.26 12.23
N LEU A 44 5.41 16.08 11.91
CA LEU A 44 5.87 15.13 12.95
C LEU A 44 7.04 15.72 13.75
N ALA A 45 7.98 16.42 13.12
CA ALA A 45 9.08 17.10 13.80
C ALA A 45 8.59 18.20 14.77
N LEU A 46 7.51 18.93 14.42
CA LEU A 46 6.85 19.86 15.33
C LEU A 46 6.27 19.12 16.56
N LEU A 47 5.59 17.99 16.35
CA LEU A 47 5.02 17.17 17.43
C LEU A 47 6.09 16.59 18.36
N LYS A 48 7.27 16.26 17.81
CA LYS A 48 8.46 15.81 18.55
C LYS A 48 9.18 16.96 19.27
N ASN A 49 8.73 18.19 19.09
CA ASN A 49 9.38 19.40 19.61
C ASN A 49 10.82 19.63 19.10
N GLU A 50 11.13 19.10 17.89
CA GLU A 50 12.40 19.31 17.21
C GLU A 50 12.44 20.66 16.49
N ILE A 51 11.26 21.18 16.14
CA ILE A 51 11.08 22.48 15.51
C ILE A 51 9.94 23.24 16.20
N SER A 52 9.92 24.56 16.08
CA SER A 52 8.82 25.43 16.50
C SER A 52 8.00 25.89 15.31
N ALA A 53 6.72 26.20 15.54
CA ALA A 53 5.88 26.83 14.53
C ALA A 53 6.31 28.27 14.25
N ASP A 54 6.23 28.68 12.98
CA ASP A 54 6.51 30.06 12.56
C ASP A 54 5.33 31.00 12.87
N GLY A 55 4.11 30.46 12.98
CA GLY A 55 2.90 31.18 13.32
C GLY A 55 1.76 30.24 13.70
N GLY A 56 0.69 30.82 14.27
CA GLY A 56 -0.44 30.06 14.79
C GLY A 56 -0.18 29.47 16.16
N ASN A 57 -1.11 28.61 16.61
CA ASN A 57 -1.04 27.96 17.92
C ASN A 57 -1.10 26.44 17.76
N PHE A 58 -0.36 25.78 18.61
CA PHE A 58 -0.33 24.32 18.71
C PHE A 58 -0.51 23.92 20.17
N THR A 59 -1.51 23.09 20.46
CA THR A 59 -1.78 22.59 21.80
C THR A 59 -1.54 21.09 21.82
N PHE A 60 -0.71 20.64 22.76
CA PHE A 60 -0.37 19.25 22.99
C PHE A 60 -0.48 18.93 24.49
N PRO A 61 -1.10 17.81 24.92
CA PRO A 61 -1.19 17.45 26.34
C PRO A 61 0.20 17.16 26.91
N GLY A 62 0.63 17.97 27.88
CA GLY A 62 1.98 17.89 28.44
C GLY A 62 2.29 16.61 29.25
N ASN A 63 1.28 15.83 29.58
CA ASN A 63 1.40 14.54 30.30
C ASN A 63 1.46 13.32 29.38
N TRP A 64 1.31 13.50 28.07
CA TRP A 64 1.36 12.39 27.12
C TRP A 64 2.79 11.90 26.90
N GLN A 65 2.95 10.59 26.92
CA GLN A 65 4.17 9.93 26.48
C GLN A 65 4.16 9.76 24.96
N LEU A 66 5.20 10.29 24.31
CA LEU A 66 5.38 10.27 22.88
C LEU A 66 6.37 9.19 22.48
N ALA A 67 5.97 8.31 21.55
CA ALA A 67 6.85 7.36 20.89
C ALA A 67 6.94 7.64 19.39
N TRP A 68 8.13 7.46 18.83
CA TRP A 68 8.37 7.57 17.39
C TRP A 68 9.51 6.66 16.96
N VAL A 69 9.57 6.36 15.67
CA VAL A 69 10.67 5.58 15.08
C VAL A 69 11.85 6.51 14.76
N ASN A 70 13.01 6.19 15.27
CA ASN A 70 14.24 6.88 14.89
C ASN A 70 14.68 6.48 13.49
N GLN A 71 15.13 7.45 12.68
CA GLN A 71 15.63 7.20 11.32
C GLN A 71 17.05 6.64 11.30
N GLU A 72 17.84 6.92 12.32
CA GLU A 72 19.20 6.43 12.46
C GLU A 72 19.28 5.40 13.60
N THR A 73 19.96 4.31 13.37
CA THR A 73 20.25 3.30 14.38
C THR A 73 21.75 3.27 14.59
N PRO A 74 22.25 3.60 15.78
CA PRO A 74 23.64 3.44 16.10
C PRO A 74 24.03 1.95 16.04
N ALA A 75 25.25 1.67 15.58
CA ALA A 75 25.80 0.31 15.60
C ALA A 75 26.27 -0.02 17.03
N LEU A 76 25.34 -0.50 17.86
CA LEU A 76 25.59 -0.82 19.26
C LEU A 76 25.99 -2.29 19.40
N SER A 77 26.79 -2.59 20.43
CA SER A 77 27.21 -3.97 20.76
C SER A 77 26.22 -4.71 21.66
N GLU A 78 25.12 -4.06 22.06
CA GLU A 78 24.08 -4.67 22.88
C GLU A 78 23.21 -5.64 22.07
N PRO A 79 22.61 -6.67 22.71
CA PRO A 79 21.67 -7.58 22.08
C PRO A 79 20.42 -6.87 21.55
N ALA A 80 19.90 -7.37 20.43
CA ALA A 80 18.68 -6.82 19.80
C ALA A 80 17.48 -6.77 20.77
N LEU A 81 17.32 -7.78 21.62
CA LEU A 81 16.24 -7.85 22.61
C LEU A 81 16.35 -6.71 23.63
N ASP A 82 17.55 -6.49 24.20
CA ASP A 82 17.76 -5.44 25.20
C ASP A 82 17.61 -4.04 24.57
N TYR A 83 18.11 -3.85 23.35
CA TYR A 83 17.90 -2.62 22.59
C TYR A 83 16.41 -2.27 22.42
N VAL A 84 15.56 -3.27 22.15
CA VAL A 84 14.10 -3.04 22.05
C VAL A 84 13.51 -2.69 23.39
N ILE A 85 13.92 -3.37 24.48
CA ILE A 85 13.44 -3.11 25.85
C ILE A 85 13.77 -1.67 26.30
N ASP A 86 14.86 -1.08 25.82
CA ASP A 86 15.24 0.32 26.08
C ASP A 86 14.18 1.34 25.61
N GLY A 87 13.28 0.94 24.72
CA GLY A 87 12.10 1.71 24.34
C GLY A 87 11.10 1.93 25.48
N ASP A 88 11.02 1.02 26.45
CA ASP A 88 10.19 1.19 27.67
C ASP A 88 10.99 1.97 28.72
N ARG A 89 11.01 3.29 28.58
CA ARG A 89 11.78 4.20 29.45
C ARG A 89 11.35 4.12 30.91
N GLU A 90 10.06 3.86 31.18
CA GLU A 90 9.54 3.72 32.53
C GLU A 90 10.10 2.46 33.19
N TYR A 91 10.12 1.35 32.47
CA TYR A 91 10.75 0.11 32.92
C TYR A 91 12.24 0.31 33.25
N ARG A 92 13.02 0.89 32.34
CA ARG A 92 14.47 1.12 32.56
C ARG A 92 14.74 2.06 33.74
N LYS A 93 13.90 3.08 33.93
CA LYS A 93 14.00 3.95 35.09
C LYS A 93 13.77 3.18 36.40
N LEU A 94 12.71 2.37 36.46
CA LEU A 94 12.41 1.56 37.65
C LEU A 94 13.47 0.47 37.88
N GLU A 95 14.01 -0.13 36.85
CA GLU A 95 15.12 -1.08 36.93
C GLU A 95 16.39 -0.43 37.53
N ALA A 96 16.71 0.78 37.07
CA ALA A 96 17.82 1.57 37.64
C ALA A 96 17.56 1.97 39.11
N GLU A 97 16.35 2.37 39.44
CA GLU A 97 15.94 2.66 40.83
C GLU A 97 16.04 1.42 41.73
N LEU A 98 15.65 0.24 41.20
CA LEU A 98 15.76 -1.04 41.91
C LEU A 98 17.23 -1.40 42.19
N ASN A 99 18.09 -1.30 41.16
CA ASN A 99 19.52 -1.57 41.29
C ASN A 99 20.17 -0.65 42.33
N ALA A 100 19.86 0.65 42.29
CA ALA A 100 20.37 1.60 43.27
C ALA A 100 19.84 1.35 44.70
N ALA A 101 18.58 0.87 44.87
CA ALA A 101 18.05 0.48 46.15
C ALA A 101 18.70 -0.81 46.70
N ASN A 102 18.96 -1.77 45.81
CA ASN A 102 19.70 -3.01 46.14
C ASN A 102 21.13 -2.72 46.60
N GLU A 103 21.87 -1.84 45.89
CA GLU A 103 23.23 -1.44 46.29
C GLU A 103 23.26 -0.78 47.70
N ARG A 104 22.21 -0.04 48.04
CA ARG A 104 22.05 0.62 49.38
C ARG A 104 21.46 -0.30 50.42
N ASN A 105 21.03 -1.51 50.09
CA ASN A 105 20.30 -2.46 50.94
C ASN A 105 19.04 -1.81 51.57
N ASP A 106 18.33 -0.91 50.89
CA ASP A 106 17.15 -0.25 51.38
C ASP A 106 15.89 -1.09 51.08
N GLY A 107 15.50 -1.93 52.05
CA GLY A 107 14.36 -2.83 51.89
C GLY A 107 13.03 -2.14 51.66
N HIS A 108 12.84 -0.90 52.16
CA HIS A 108 11.60 -0.14 51.91
C HIS A 108 11.55 0.39 50.48
N ALA A 109 12.66 0.93 49.99
CA ALA A 109 12.77 1.38 48.60
C ALA A 109 12.60 0.20 47.64
N ILE A 110 13.23 -0.96 47.91
CA ILE A 110 13.11 -2.20 47.11
C ILE A 110 11.62 -2.61 47.00
N ALA A 111 10.92 -2.71 48.12
CA ALA A 111 9.50 -3.09 48.14
C ALA A 111 8.61 -2.09 47.36
N THR A 112 8.90 -0.79 47.49
CA THR A 112 8.17 0.28 46.76
C THR A 112 8.38 0.18 45.26
N VAL A 113 9.61 -0.05 44.82
CA VAL A 113 9.93 -0.19 43.36
C VAL A 113 9.35 -1.48 42.79
N HIS A 114 9.36 -2.59 43.56
CA HIS A 114 8.67 -3.81 43.12
C HIS A 114 7.19 -3.59 42.91
N GLY A 115 6.51 -2.87 43.82
CA GLY A 115 5.10 -2.51 43.63
C GLY A 115 4.85 -1.66 42.39
N LYS A 116 5.77 -0.75 42.02
CA LYS A 116 5.69 0.01 40.75
C LYS A 116 5.93 -0.88 39.54
N LEU A 117 6.89 -1.81 39.62
CA LEU A 117 7.18 -2.76 38.54
C LEU A 117 5.98 -3.71 38.30
N ASP A 118 5.33 -4.17 39.38
CA ASP A 118 4.09 -4.95 39.28
C ASP A 118 2.97 -4.16 38.59
N ALA A 119 2.82 -2.88 38.97
CA ALA A 119 1.78 -2.01 38.40
C ALA A 119 1.92 -1.78 36.90
N ILE A 120 3.15 -1.91 36.34
CA ILE A 120 3.43 -1.78 34.91
C ILE A 120 3.59 -3.14 34.21
N ASP A 121 3.28 -4.26 34.86
CA ASP A 121 3.50 -5.60 34.27
C ASP A 121 4.94 -5.81 33.76
N ALA A 122 5.93 -5.33 34.51
CA ALA A 122 7.35 -5.36 34.10
C ALA A 122 7.87 -6.76 33.82
N TRP A 123 7.31 -7.77 34.48
CA TRP A 123 7.71 -9.18 34.32
C TRP A 123 7.46 -9.75 32.92
N THR A 124 6.55 -9.13 32.16
CA THR A 124 6.23 -9.53 30.78
C THR A 124 7.08 -8.84 29.73
N ILE A 125 7.97 -7.91 30.11
CA ILE A 125 8.67 -7.04 29.16
C ILE A 125 9.49 -7.82 28.14
N ARG A 126 10.24 -8.85 28.58
CA ARG A 126 11.05 -9.69 27.69
C ARG A 126 10.19 -10.49 26.71
N SER A 127 9.07 -11.04 27.20
CA SER A 127 8.12 -11.77 26.36
C SER A 127 7.44 -10.83 25.33
N ARG A 128 7.06 -9.61 25.75
CA ARG A 128 6.50 -8.59 24.85
C ARG A 128 7.51 -8.17 23.80
N ALA A 129 8.75 -7.87 24.18
CA ALA A 129 9.81 -7.51 23.26
C ALA A 129 10.12 -8.64 22.24
N SER A 130 10.20 -9.90 22.74
CA SER A 130 10.37 -11.08 21.89
C SER A 130 9.22 -11.22 20.89
N SER A 131 7.96 -11.06 21.33
CA SER A 131 6.78 -11.13 20.45
C SER A 131 6.79 -10.04 19.38
N LEU A 132 7.21 -8.82 19.71
CA LEU A 132 7.37 -7.73 18.75
C LEU A 132 8.44 -8.08 17.70
N LEU A 133 9.59 -8.57 18.13
CA LEU A 133 10.69 -8.96 17.25
C LEU A 133 10.30 -10.12 16.33
N HIS A 134 9.63 -11.15 16.85
CA HIS A 134 9.13 -12.25 16.02
C HIS A 134 8.10 -11.78 14.99
N GLY A 135 7.19 -10.88 15.39
CA GLY A 135 6.23 -10.26 14.49
C GLY A 135 6.88 -9.47 13.35
N LEU A 136 8.04 -8.88 13.60
CA LEU A 136 8.84 -8.16 12.61
C LEU A 136 9.85 -9.07 11.86
N GLY A 137 9.77 -10.41 12.05
CA GLY A 137 10.49 -11.40 11.28
C GLY A 137 11.83 -11.83 11.86
N PHE A 138 12.17 -11.45 13.10
CA PHE A 138 13.41 -11.94 13.76
C PHE A 138 13.25 -13.36 14.26
N SER A 139 14.28 -14.18 14.08
CA SER A 139 14.37 -15.53 14.66
C SER A 139 14.86 -15.50 16.11
N ASN A 140 14.64 -16.60 16.86
CA ASN A 140 15.14 -16.72 18.23
C ASN A 140 16.65 -16.48 18.36
N GLU A 141 17.43 -16.98 17.40
CA GLU A 141 18.89 -16.80 17.39
C GLU A 141 19.31 -15.33 17.18
N GLN A 142 18.46 -14.55 16.50
CA GLN A 142 18.74 -13.14 16.21
C GLN A 142 18.45 -12.22 17.40
N LEU A 143 17.64 -12.66 18.37
CA LEU A 143 17.29 -11.85 19.55
C LEU A 143 18.52 -11.50 20.41
N GLU A 144 19.47 -12.42 20.52
CA GLU A 144 20.68 -12.27 21.32
C GLU A 144 21.89 -11.72 20.51
N ARG A 145 21.72 -11.46 19.21
CA ARG A 145 22.79 -10.88 18.38
C ARG A 145 22.94 -9.39 18.65
N PRO A 146 24.17 -8.86 18.59
CA PRO A 146 24.42 -7.42 18.67
C PRO A 146 23.73 -6.64 17.56
N VAL A 147 23.23 -5.45 17.88
CA VAL A 147 22.59 -4.54 16.91
C VAL A 147 23.51 -4.21 15.74
N SER A 148 24.83 -4.13 15.99
CA SER A 148 25.85 -3.88 14.96
C SER A 148 25.89 -4.91 13.83
N ASP A 149 25.49 -6.15 14.12
CA ASP A 149 25.57 -7.26 13.16
C ASP A 149 24.43 -7.26 12.13
N PHE A 150 23.46 -6.38 12.33
CA PHE A 150 22.31 -6.28 11.45
C PHE A 150 22.52 -5.26 10.33
N SER A 151 21.98 -5.56 9.15
CA SER A 151 21.93 -4.61 8.04
C SER A 151 21.03 -3.41 8.35
N GLY A 152 21.15 -2.32 7.59
CA GLY A 152 20.37 -1.11 7.78
C GLY A 152 18.84 -1.36 7.85
N GLY A 153 18.30 -2.19 6.97
CA GLY A 153 16.88 -2.54 6.97
C GLY A 153 16.44 -3.30 8.22
N TRP A 154 17.26 -4.23 8.71
CA TRP A 154 17.00 -4.95 9.95
C TRP A 154 17.11 -4.03 11.18
N ARG A 155 18.06 -3.10 11.19
CA ARG A 155 18.18 -2.09 12.26
C ARG A 155 16.95 -1.15 12.28
N MET A 156 16.39 -0.79 11.11
CA MET A 156 15.13 -0.03 11.07
C MET A 156 13.96 -0.79 11.68
N ARG A 157 13.89 -2.12 11.53
CA ARG A 157 12.89 -2.96 12.21
C ARG A 157 13.10 -2.98 13.73
N LEU A 158 14.35 -2.96 14.20
CA LEU A 158 14.66 -2.83 15.64
C LEU A 158 14.18 -1.48 16.17
N ASN A 159 14.39 -0.37 15.45
CA ASN A 159 13.85 0.94 15.82
C ASN A 159 12.33 0.95 15.89
N LEU A 160 11.68 0.28 14.95
CA LEU A 160 10.23 0.13 14.97
C LEU A 160 9.80 -0.66 16.21
N ALA A 161 10.41 -1.82 16.50
CA ALA A 161 10.10 -2.60 17.70
C ALA A 161 10.31 -1.79 18.99
N GLN A 162 11.39 -1.00 19.06
CA GLN A 162 11.68 -0.11 20.20
C GLN A 162 10.61 0.97 20.38
N ALA A 163 10.06 1.53 19.29
CA ALA A 163 8.96 2.47 19.36
C ALA A 163 7.64 1.80 19.81
N LEU A 164 7.39 0.56 19.33
CA LEU A 164 6.16 -0.18 19.64
C LEU A 164 6.13 -0.72 21.09
N ILE A 165 7.28 -1.03 21.70
CA ILE A 165 7.34 -1.49 23.10
C ILE A 165 7.01 -0.38 24.09
N CYS A 166 7.23 0.88 23.70
CA CYS A 166 6.99 2.06 24.50
C CYS A 166 5.52 2.15 24.92
N ARG A 167 5.27 2.48 26.17
CA ARG A 167 3.93 2.74 26.72
C ARG A 167 3.52 4.16 26.36
N SER A 168 3.16 4.38 25.13
CA SER A 168 2.89 5.72 24.61
C SER A 168 1.41 6.05 24.56
N ASP A 169 1.08 7.32 24.83
CA ASP A 169 -0.24 7.90 24.58
C ASP A 169 -0.38 8.36 23.14
N LEU A 170 0.75 8.72 22.51
CA LEU A 170 0.83 9.11 21.11
C LEU A 170 2.00 8.38 20.42
N LEU A 171 1.67 7.64 19.39
CA LEU A 171 2.63 6.95 18.51
C LEU A 171 2.70 7.66 17.16
N LEU A 172 3.92 8.06 16.76
CA LEU A 172 4.19 8.68 15.47
C LEU A 172 4.95 7.70 14.58
N LEU A 173 4.39 7.36 13.43
CA LEU A 173 5.00 6.47 12.45
C LEU A 173 5.11 7.19 11.10
N ASP A 174 6.34 7.30 10.59
CA ASP A 174 6.64 7.85 9.27
C ASP A 174 7.13 6.74 8.36
N GLU A 175 6.28 6.32 7.40
CA GLU A 175 6.52 5.23 6.45
C GLU A 175 7.02 3.92 7.09
N PRO A 176 6.30 3.36 8.11
CA PRO A 176 6.78 2.20 8.86
C PRO A 176 6.85 0.92 8.03
N THR A 177 6.17 0.86 6.89
CA THR A 177 6.16 -0.29 5.98
C THR A 177 7.42 -0.39 5.12
N ASN A 178 8.21 0.69 5.01
CA ASN A 178 9.46 0.67 4.30
C ASN A 178 10.41 -0.35 4.97
N HIS A 179 11.06 -1.19 4.18
CA HIS A 179 11.96 -2.27 4.62
C HIS A 179 11.30 -3.45 5.37
N LEU A 180 9.97 -3.47 5.48
CA LEU A 180 9.24 -4.64 5.97
C LEU A 180 8.89 -5.57 4.81
N ASP A 181 8.88 -6.87 5.06
CA ASP A 181 8.26 -7.82 4.16
C ASP A 181 6.74 -7.87 4.39
N LEU A 182 6.04 -8.50 3.48
CA LEU A 182 4.57 -8.57 3.54
C LEU A 182 4.08 -9.18 4.87
N ASP A 183 4.82 -10.14 5.42
CA ASP A 183 4.50 -10.78 6.70
C ASP A 183 4.55 -9.78 7.85
N ALA A 184 5.63 -9.01 7.93
CA ALA A 184 5.81 -7.98 8.95
C ALA A 184 4.80 -6.84 8.79
N VAL A 185 4.44 -6.47 7.55
CA VAL A 185 3.40 -5.47 7.28
C VAL A 185 2.04 -5.94 7.79
N ILE A 186 1.65 -7.18 7.50
CA ILE A 186 0.39 -7.77 7.97
C ILE A 186 0.35 -7.86 9.50
N TRP A 187 1.46 -8.27 10.10
CA TRP A 187 1.57 -8.33 11.56
C TRP A 187 1.47 -6.93 12.18
N LEU A 188 2.17 -5.94 11.63
CA LEU A 188 2.13 -4.55 12.09
C LEU A 188 0.71 -3.96 11.98
N GLU A 189 0.00 -4.24 10.89
CA GLU A 189 -1.40 -3.84 10.70
C GLU A 189 -2.29 -4.37 11.85
N LYS A 190 -2.18 -5.67 12.17
CA LYS A 190 -2.92 -6.29 13.27
C LYS A 190 -2.57 -5.66 14.61
N TRP A 191 -1.28 -5.39 14.85
CA TRP A 191 -0.81 -4.77 16.08
C TRP A 191 -1.35 -3.34 16.22
N LEU A 192 -1.28 -2.52 15.17
CA LEU A 192 -1.78 -1.14 15.17
C LEU A 192 -3.31 -1.07 15.37
N LYS A 193 -4.05 -2.04 14.86
CA LYS A 193 -5.49 -2.16 15.13
C LYS A 193 -5.79 -2.37 16.63
N SER A 194 -4.95 -3.12 17.32
CA SER A 194 -5.10 -3.39 18.77
C SER A 194 -4.55 -2.28 19.67
N TYR A 195 -3.74 -1.37 19.12
CA TYR A 195 -3.14 -0.27 19.88
C TYR A 195 -4.22 0.71 20.38
N GLN A 196 -4.21 1.01 21.69
CA GLN A 196 -5.25 1.81 22.34
C GLN A 196 -4.94 3.31 22.39
N GLY A 197 -3.68 3.70 22.21
CA GLY A 197 -3.26 5.10 22.19
C GLY A 197 -3.64 5.83 20.89
N THR A 198 -3.31 7.10 20.83
CA THR A 198 -3.47 7.92 19.64
C THR A 198 -2.35 7.58 18.65
N LEU A 199 -2.70 7.42 17.39
CA LEU A 199 -1.75 7.13 16.31
C LEU A 199 -1.77 8.23 15.26
N ILE A 200 -0.58 8.71 14.85
CA ILE A 200 -0.42 9.49 13.62
C ILE A 200 0.49 8.70 12.70
N LEU A 201 -0.06 8.28 11.57
CA LEU A 201 0.57 7.39 10.61
C LEU A 201 0.72 8.08 9.27
N ILE A 202 1.96 8.20 8.80
CA ILE A 202 2.26 8.55 7.41
C ILE A 202 2.53 7.25 6.67
N SER A 203 1.79 6.97 5.61
CA SER A 203 2.08 5.88 4.69
C SER A 203 1.57 6.19 3.29
N HIS A 204 2.26 5.67 2.30
CA HIS A 204 1.85 5.66 0.89
C HIS A 204 1.22 4.33 0.48
N ASP A 205 1.04 3.39 1.40
CA ASP A 205 0.33 2.14 1.20
C ASP A 205 -1.14 2.30 1.62
N ARG A 206 -2.05 2.33 0.64
CA ARG A 206 -3.50 2.49 0.87
C ARG A 206 -4.10 1.25 1.54
N ASP A 207 -3.67 0.05 1.17
CA ASP A 207 -4.16 -1.21 1.72
C ASP A 207 -3.73 -1.40 3.18
N PHE A 208 -2.62 -0.74 3.58
CA PHE A 208 -2.16 -0.68 4.96
C PHE A 208 -2.90 0.41 5.77
N LEU A 209 -3.16 1.59 5.17
CA LEU A 209 -3.88 2.68 5.83
C LEU A 209 -5.34 2.32 6.11
N ASP A 210 -6.02 1.73 5.11
CA ASP A 210 -7.47 1.55 5.11
C ASP A 210 -8.00 0.79 6.33
N PRO A 211 -7.41 -0.35 6.75
CA PRO A 211 -7.87 -1.09 7.92
C PRO A 211 -7.41 -0.52 9.28
N VAL A 212 -6.45 0.42 9.29
CA VAL A 212 -5.82 0.93 10.52
C VAL A 212 -6.41 2.26 10.96
N VAL A 213 -6.66 3.18 10.02
CA VAL A 213 -7.02 4.56 10.34
C VAL A 213 -8.53 4.78 10.37
N ASP A 214 -8.98 5.66 11.25
CA ASP A 214 -10.38 6.09 11.40
C ASP A 214 -10.60 7.57 11.02
N LYS A 215 -9.51 8.30 10.76
CA LYS A 215 -9.51 9.68 10.32
C LYS A 215 -8.34 9.94 9.39
N ILE A 216 -8.55 10.75 8.35
CA ILE A 216 -7.50 11.22 7.45
C ILE A 216 -7.33 12.73 7.60
N ILE A 217 -6.10 13.18 7.73
CA ILE A 217 -5.71 14.58 7.58
C ILE A 217 -4.91 14.68 6.27
N HIS A 218 -5.50 15.36 5.30
CA HIS A 218 -4.89 15.57 3.98
C HIS A 218 -4.25 16.94 3.89
N ILE A 219 -2.94 16.98 3.68
CA ILE A 219 -2.20 18.23 3.43
C ILE A 219 -2.23 18.52 1.93
N GLU A 220 -2.98 19.56 1.56
CA GLU A 220 -3.15 20.01 0.19
C GLU A 220 -3.16 21.55 0.16
N GLN A 221 -2.49 22.17 -0.81
CA GLN A 221 -2.44 23.62 -0.96
C GLN A 221 -1.99 24.36 0.33
N GLN A 222 -0.98 23.82 1.02
CA GLN A 222 -0.42 24.38 2.27
C GLN A 222 -1.40 24.40 3.45
N THR A 223 -2.57 23.75 3.34
CA THR A 223 -3.56 23.66 4.41
C THR A 223 -3.89 22.22 4.75
N MET A 224 -4.63 22.01 5.84
CA MET A 224 -5.07 20.68 6.29
C MET A 224 -6.56 20.51 6.07
N PHE A 225 -6.96 19.40 5.45
CA PHE A 225 -8.35 19.00 5.30
C PHE A 225 -8.59 17.72 6.09
N GLU A 226 -9.60 17.74 6.94
CA GLU A 226 -9.98 16.60 7.75
C GLU A 226 -11.09 15.79 7.08
N TYR A 227 -10.92 14.45 7.09
CA TYR A 227 -11.92 13.51 6.59
C TYR A 227 -12.13 12.42 7.62
N THR A 228 -13.39 12.11 7.92
CA THR A 228 -13.75 11.04 8.85
C THR A 228 -13.86 9.71 8.08
N GLY A 229 -13.36 8.66 8.69
CA GLY A 229 -13.35 7.32 8.13
C GLY A 229 -11.97 6.91 7.63
N ASN A 230 -11.93 5.75 6.96
CA ASN A 230 -10.72 5.15 6.42
C ASN A 230 -10.27 5.81 5.09
N TYR A 231 -9.19 5.29 4.52
CA TYR A 231 -8.61 5.85 3.29
C TYR A 231 -9.58 5.80 2.11
N SER A 232 -10.30 4.70 1.91
CA SER A 232 -11.31 4.55 0.84
C SER A 232 -12.47 5.54 1.00
N SER A 233 -12.85 5.85 2.23
CA SER A 233 -13.86 6.88 2.53
C SER A 233 -13.34 8.29 2.20
N PHE A 234 -12.08 8.56 2.51
CA PHE A 234 -11.40 9.81 2.17
C PHE A 234 -11.39 10.04 0.65
N GLU A 235 -11.01 9.05 -0.17
CA GLU A 235 -11.00 9.19 -1.63
C GLU A 235 -12.37 9.60 -2.16
N ARG A 236 -13.44 8.94 -1.70
CA ARG A 236 -14.82 9.28 -2.11
C ARG A 236 -15.23 10.69 -1.68
N GLN A 237 -14.94 11.07 -0.43
CA GLN A 237 -15.27 12.39 0.09
C GLN A 237 -14.46 13.49 -0.64
N ARG A 238 -13.18 13.25 -0.92
CA ARG A 238 -12.34 14.18 -1.69
C ARG A 238 -12.86 14.35 -3.12
N ALA A 239 -13.19 13.27 -3.81
CA ALA A 239 -13.76 13.33 -5.15
C ALA A 239 -15.07 14.12 -5.19
N THR A 240 -15.97 13.90 -4.22
CA THR A 240 -17.22 14.66 -4.09
C THR A 240 -16.95 16.14 -3.83
N ARG A 241 -16.02 16.48 -2.94
CA ARG A 241 -15.64 17.88 -2.64
C ARG A 241 -15.13 18.59 -3.90
N LEU A 242 -14.22 17.95 -4.64
CA LEU A 242 -13.65 18.52 -5.87
C LEU A 242 -14.70 18.70 -6.95
N ALA A 243 -15.61 17.74 -7.13
CA ALA A 243 -16.72 17.86 -8.08
C ALA A 243 -17.68 19.01 -7.72
N GLN A 244 -17.99 19.17 -6.43
CA GLN A 244 -18.81 20.30 -5.95
C GLN A 244 -18.10 21.64 -6.16
N GLN A 245 -16.81 21.74 -5.84
CA GLN A 245 -16.05 22.96 -6.05
C GLN A 245 -15.98 23.35 -7.53
N GLN A 246 -15.80 22.37 -8.42
CA GLN A 246 -15.78 22.60 -9.87
C GLN A 246 -17.15 23.08 -10.37
N SER A 247 -18.23 22.46 -9.93
CA SER A 247 -19.59 22.87 -10.29
C SER A 247 -19.91 24.29 -9.78
N MET A 248 -19.50 24.62 -8.55
CA MET A 248 -19.67 25.98 -8.00
C MET A 248 -18.85 27.01 -8.81
N TYR A 249 -17.62 26.67 -9.19
CA TYR A 249 -16.79 27.53 -10.03
C TYR A 249 -17.45 27.81 -11.39
N GLU A 250 -17.91 26.75 -12.08
CA GLU A 250 -18.56 26.88 -13.38
C GLU A 250 -19.86 27.74 -13.30
N SER A 251 -20.67 27.49 -12.28
CA SER A 251 -21.86 28.28 -12.01
C SER A 251 -21.54 29.76 -11.72
N GLN A 252 -20.45 30.01 -10.96
CA GLN A 252 -19.98 31.37 -10.69
C GLN A 252 -19.47 32.03 -11.97
N GLN A 253 -18.69 31.32 -12.81
CA GLN A 253 -18.19 31.85 -14.09
C GLN A 253 -19.34 32.22 -15.05
N GLN A 254 -20.36 31.38 -15.15
CA GLN A 254 -21.58 31.71 -15.94
C GLN A 254 -22.25 32.96 -15.39
N ARG A 255 -22.38 33.11 -14.08
CA ARG A 255 -22.95 34.28 -13.44
C ARG A 255 -22.13 35.54 -13.67
N VAL A 256 -20.81 35.45 -13.56
CA VAL A 256 -19.85 36.54 -13.85
C VAL A 256 -19.99 36.98 -15.32
N ALA A 257 -19.97 36.01 -16.26
CA ALA A 257 -20.13 36.30 -17.69
C ALA A 257 -21.48 36.97 -18.01
N HIS A 258 -22.57 36.51 -17.37
CA HIS A 258 -23.88 37.13 -17.51
C HIS A 258 -23.89 38.58 -16.97
N LEU A 259 -23.35 38.82 -15.80
CA LEU A 259 -23.25 40.17 -15.20
C LEU A 259 -22.37 41.08 -16.06
N GLN A 260 -21.26 40.59 -16.55
CA GLN A 260 -20.32 41.33 -17.40
C GLN A 260 -20.99 41.70 -18.73
N SER A 261 -21.70 40.76 -19.39
CA SER A 261 -22.40 41.02 -20.64
C SER A 261 -23.51 42.07 -20.47
N PHE A 262 -24.18 42.08 -19.31
CA PHE A 262 -25.15 43.11 -18.99
C PHE A 262 -24.50 44.49 -18.82
N VAL A 263 -23.37 44.56 -18.09
CA VAL A 263 -22.61 45.79 -17.91
C VAL A 263 -22.15 46.35 -19.27
N ASP A 264 -21.55 45.52 -20.12
CA ASP A 264 -21.04 45.93 -21.43
C ASP A 264 -22.16 46.45 -22.36
N ARG A 265 -23.32 45.80 -22.33
CA ARG A 265 -24.47 46.22 -23.15
C ARG A 265 -25.16 47.52 -22.69
N PHE A 266 -25.12 47.80 -21.39
CA PHE A 266 -25.93 48.90 -20.82
C PHE A 266 -25.13 50.03 -20.16
N LYS A 267 -23.80 49.90 -20.06
CA LYS A 267 -22.91 50.91 -19.46
C LYS A 267 -23.05 52.31 -20.10
N ALA A 268 -23.29 52.37 -21.41
CA ALA A 268 -23.41 53.62 -22.17
C ALA A 268 -24.87 54.19 -22.22
N LYS A 269 -25.90 53.46 -21.71
CA LYS A 269 -27.30 53.92 -21.76
C LYS A 269 -27.68 54.65 -20.47
N ALA A 270 -27.94 55.94 -20.54
CA ALA A 270 -28.25 56.78 -19.38
C ALA A 270 -29.42 56.26 -18.52
N SER A 271 -30.45 55.69 -19.13
CA SER A 271 -31.65 55.12 -18.43
C SER A 271 -31.32 53.86 -17.60
N LYS A 272 -30.21 53.14 -17.89
CA LYS A 272 -29.80 51.91 -17.20
C LYS A 272 -28.45 52.02 -16.51
N ALA A 273 -27.79 53.17 -16.54
CA ALA A 273 -26.47 53.39 -15.94
C ALA A 273 -26.46 53.04 -14.44
N LYS A 274 -27.49 53.38 -13.68
CA LYS A 274 -27.59 53.05 -12.23
C LYS A 274 -27.66 51.54 -11.99
N GLN A 275 -28.34 50.78 -12.87
CA GLN A 275 -28.41 49.33 -12.80
C GLN A 275 -27.09 48.66 -13.19
N ALA A 276 -26.39 49.18 -14.22
CA ALA A 276 -25.04 48.71 -14.60
C ALA A 276 -24.03 48.94 -13.47
N GLN A 277 -24.06 50.11 -12.82
CA GLN A 277 -23.19 50.46 -11.69
C GLN A 277 -23.48 49.55 -10.47
N SER A 278 -24.73 49.20 -10.18
CA SER A 278 -25.05 48.24 -9.14
C SER A 278 -24.47 46.83 -9.42
N ARG A 279 -24.46 46.42 -10.68
CA ARG A 279 -23.89 45.10 -11.07
C ARG A 279 -22.36 45.10 -11.07
N ILE A 280 -21.73 46.22 -11.39
CA ILE A 280 -20.27 46.38 -11.22
C ILE A 280 -19.90 46.21 -9.75
N LYS A 281 -20.58 46.90 -8.83
CA LYS A 281 -20.37 46.72 -7.38
C LYS A 281 -20.63 45.31 -6.89
N MET A 282 -21.57 44.60 -7.52
CA MET A 282 -21.83 43.18 -7.20
C MET A 282 -20.67 42.29 -7.65
N LEU A 283 -20.09 42.53 -8.85
CA LEU A 283 -18.90 41.82 -9.34
C LEU A 283 -17.68 42.12 -8.46
N GLU A 284 -17.47 43.38 -8.05
CA GLU A 284 -16.35 43.77 -7.17
C GLU A 284 -16.41 43.14 -5.77
N ARG A 285 -17.63 42.85 -5.26
CA ARG A 285 -17.86 42.22 -3.96
C ARG A 285 -17.92 40.70 -4.00
N MET A 286 -17.90 40.11 -5.19
CA MET A 286 -18.00 38.66 -5.35
C MET A 286 -16.65 38.02 -5.01
N GLU A 287 -16.62 37.19 -3.97
CA GLU A 287 -15.47 36.34 -3.70
C GLU A 287 -15.33 35.32 -4.81
N MET A 288 -14.20 35.34 -5.50
CA MET A 288 -13.95 34.43 -6.62
C MET A 288 -13.61 33.04 -6.10
N ILE A 289 -14.44 32.07 -6.47
CA ILE A 289 -14.16 30.66 -6.21
C ILE A 289 -13.03 30.24 -7.14
N ALA A 290 -11.96 29.69 -6.58
CA ALA A 290 -10.91 29.09 -7.38
C ALA A 290 -11.43 27.82 -8.07
N PRO A 291 -11.00 27.54 -9.31
CA PRO A 291 -11.29 26.25 -9.94
C PRO A 291 -10.81 25.13 -9.03
N ALA A 292 -11.50 23.97 -9.09
CA ALA A 292 -10.96 22.80 -8.42
C ALA A 292 -9.59 22.51 -9.03
N HIS A 293 -8.53 22.79 -8.28
CA HIS A 293 -7.19 22.34 -8.65
C HIS A 293 -7.17 20.81 -8.48
N VAL A 294 -7.65 20.13 -9.48
CA VAL A 294 -7.20 18.78 -9.75
C VAL A 294 -5.82 19.01 -10.35
N ASP A 295 -4.77 18.88 -9.54
CA ASP A 295 -3.43 18.70 -10.10
C ASP A 295 -3.59 17.61 -11.15
N ASN A 296 -3.20 17.87 -12.41
CA ASN A 296 -3.28 16.87 -13.45
C ASN A 296 -2.67 15.59 -12.89
N PRO A 297 -3.46 14.50 -12.77
CA PRO A 297 -2.91 13.28 -12.24
C PRO A 297 -1.69 12.94 -13.08
N PHE A 298 -0.58 12.69 -12.42
CA PHE A 298 0.62 12.24 -13.10
C PHE A 298 0.24 10.94 -13.83
N HIS A 299 0.37 10.94 -15.13
CA HIS A 299 0.03 9.78 -15.97
C HIS A 299 1.15 9.54 -16.98
N PHE A 300 1.55 8.29 -17.11
CA PHE A 300 2.46 7.84 -18.16
C PHE A 300 2.04 6.45 -18.63
N SER A 301 2.46 6.08 -19.82
CA SER A 301 2.22 4.74 -20.37
C SER A 301 3.50 4.19 -20.98
N PHE A 302 3.65 2.88 -20.93
CA PHE A 302 4.71 2.20 -21.67
C PHE A 302 4.36 2.24 -23.15
N ARG A 303 5.35 2.58 -23.97
CA ARG A 303 5.17 2.50 -25.43
C ARG A 303 5.19 1.04 -25.84
N ALA A 304 4.41 0.69 -26.87
CA ALA A 304 4.40 -0.65 -27.43
C ALA A 304 5.82 -1.12 -27.76
N PRO A 305 6.20 -2.35 -27.34
CA PRO A 305 7.49 -2.93 -27.67
C PRO A 305 7.69 -3.05 -29.19
N GLU A 306 8.92 -2.92 -29.66
CA GLU A 306 9.22 -3.06 -31.09
C GLU A 306 9.13 -4.52 -31.58
N SER A 307 9.31 -5.49 -30.69
CA SER A 307 9.17 -6.91 -30.96
C SER A 307 8.71 -7.67 -29.72
N LEU A 308 7.93 -8.72 -29.90
CA LEU A 308 7.45 -9.60 -28.85
C LEU A 308 7.76 -11.06 -29.22
N PRO A 309 9.02 -11.51 -29.05
CA PRO A 309 9.37 -12.90 -29.30
C PRO A 309 8.66 -13.85 -28.32
N ASN A 310 8.34 -15.07 -28.76
CA ASN A 310 7.67 -16.08 -27.93
C ASN A 310 8.45 -17.41 -28.01
N PRO A 311 8.97 -17.94 -26.90
CA PRO A 311 9.01 -17.33 -25.56
C PRO A 311 10.01 -16.17 -25.48
N LEU A 312 9.82 -15.26 -24.51
CA LEU A 312 10.79 -14.21 -24.19
C LEU A 312 12.00 -14.81 -23.45
N LEU A 313 11.74 -15.60 -22.41
CA LEU A 313 12.77 -16.21 -21.58
C LEU A 313 12.31 -17.60 -21.15
N LYS A 314 13.23 -18.57 -21.18
CA LYS A 314 13.01 -19.92 -20.69
C LYS A 314 14.14 -20.35 -19.76
N MET A 315 13.80 -20.86 -18.59
CA MET A 315 14.71 -21.45 -17.63
C MET A 315 14.34 -22.90 -17.37
N GLU A 316 15.32 -23.79 -17.42
CA GLU A 316 15.14 -25.20 -17.11
C GLU A 316 16.19 -25.66 -16.11
N LYS A 317 15.73 -26.05 -14.89
CA LYS A 317 16.58 -26.56 -13.80
C LYS A 317 17.77 -25.65 -13.49
N VAL A 318 17.52 -24.35 -13.45
CA VAL A 318 18.54 -23.35 -13.20
C VAL A 318 18.76 -23.21 -11.71
N SER A 319 20.03 -23.16 -11.26
CA SER A 319 20.39 -22.86 -9.88
C SER A 319 21.13 -21.52 -9.81
N ALA A 320 20.85 -20.74 -8.81
CA ALA A 320 21.44 -19.41 -8.59
C ALA A 320 21.97 -19.24 -7.17
N GLY A 321 23.05 -18.50 -7.04
CA GLY A 321 23.68 -18.24 -5.74
C GLY A 321 24.86 -17.29 -5.85
N TYR A 322 25.55 -17.10 -4.72
CA TYR A 322 26.74 -16.24 -4.62
C TYR A 322 27.91 -17.06 -4.06
N ALA A 323 29.05 -16.95 -4.71
CA ALA A 323 30.24 -17.74 -4.38
C ALA A 323 29.91 -19.25 -4.23
N ASP A 324 30.12 -19.83 -3.07
CA ASP A 324 29.91 -21.27 -2.81
C ASP A 324 28.51 -21.60 -2.25
N ARG A 325 27.62 -20.59 -2.12
CA ARG A 325 26.28 -20.79 -1.55
C ARG A 325 25.21 -20.72 -2.62
N ILE A 326 24.55 -21.85 -2.89
CA ILE A 326 23.33 -21.91 -3.70
C ILE A 326 22.17 -21.35 -2.87
N ILE A 327 21.45 -20.37 -3.41
CA ILE A 327 20.29 -19.75 -2.77
C ILE A 327 18.99 -20.31 -3.36
N LEU A 328 18.95 -20.46 -4.67
CA LEU A 328 17.82 -21.01 -5.41
C LEU A 328 18.28 -22.20 -6.24
N ASP A 329 17.50 -23.26 -6.23
CA ASP A 329 17.81 -24.49 -6.95
C ASP A 329 16.65 -24.95 -7.83
N SER A 330 17.00 -25.61 -8.94
CA SER A 330 16.04 -26.26 -9.85
C SER A 330 14.92 -25.37 -10.35
N ILE A 331 15.21 -24.08 -10.60
CA ILE A 331 14.23 -23.11 -11.08
C ILE A 331 13.72 -23.50 -12.47
N LYS A 332 12.41 -23.52 -12.64
CA LYS A 332 11.72 -23.67 -13.91
C LYS A 332 10.81 -22.47 -14.11
N LEU A 333 11.07 -21.67 -15.13
CA LEU A 333 10.28 -20.49 -15.45
C LEU A 333 10.23 -20.30 -16.96
N ASN A 334 9.05 -20.00 -17.48
CA ASN A 334 8.84 -19.69 -18.88
C ASN A 334 8.05 -18.39 -18.99
N LEU A 335 8.69 -17.35 -19.54
CA LEU A 335 8.06 -16.04 -19.74
C LEU A 335 7.68 -15.88 -21.21
N VAL A 336 6.42 -15.65 -21.44
CA VAL A 336 5.85 -15.37 -22.77
C VAL A 336 5.27 -13.93 -22.77
N PRO A 337 5.06 -13.31 -23.94
CA PRO A 337 4.36 -12.04 -24.00
C PRO A 337 3.04 -12.07 -23.24
N GLY A 338 2.78 -11.07 -22.40
CA GLY A 338 1.61 -11.02 -21.53
C GLY A 338 1.73 -11.80 -20.21
N SER A 339 2.83 -12.52 -19.95
CA SER A 339 3.05 -13.11 -18.61
C SER A 339 3.13 -12.03 -17.54
N ARG A 340 2.39 -12.18 -16.45
CA ARG A 340 2.29 -11.21 -15.33
C ARG A 340 2.49 -11.93 -14.01
N ILE A 341 3.73 -11.96 -13.52
CA ILE A 341 4.15 -12.77 -12.39
C ILE A 341 4.45 -11.88 -11.18
N GLY A 342 3.78 -12.17 -10.05
CA GLY A 342 4.09 -11.63 -8.73
C GLY A 342 4.93 -12.63 -7.93
N LEU A 343 6.08 -12.20 -7.40
CA LEU A 343 6.95 -13.04 -6.56
C LEU A 343 6.65 -12.80 -5.09
N LEU A 344 6.22 -13.86 -4.41
CA LEU A 344 5.95 -13.89 -2.97
C LEU A 344 7.08 -14.60 -2.23
N GLY A 345 7.25 -14.31 -0.95
CA GLY A 345 8.22 -14.96 -0.07
C GLY A 345 8.82 -14.00 0.95
N ARG A 346 9.34 -14.56 2.05
CA ARG A 346 9.96 -13.80 3.14
C ARG A 346 11.23 -13.08 2.68
N ASN A 347 11.67 -12.06 3.43
CA ASN A 347 12.94 -11.41 3.16
C ASN A 347 14.10 -12.42 3.33
N GLY A 348 15.03 -12.37 2.36
CA GLY A 348 16.13 -13.34 2.31
C GLY A 348 15.79 -14.68 1.64
N ALA A 349 14.56 -14.92 1.22
CA ALA A 349 14.17 -16.17 0.53
C ALA A 349 14.81 -16.33 -0.87
N GLY A 350 15.34 -15.25 -1.46
CA GLY A 350 15.99 -15.28 -2.77
C GLY A 350 15.23 -14.55 -3.89
N LYS A 351 14.18 -13.76 -3.57
CA LYS A 351 13.41 -13.00 -4.58
C LYS A 351 14.31 -12.10 -5.44
N SER A 352 15.11 -11.24 -4.80
CA SER A 352 16.05 -10.35 -5.52
C SER A 352 17.15 -11.12 -6.24
N THR A 353 17.55 -12.31 -5.74
CA THR A 353 18.47 -13.19 -6.45
C THR A 353 17.87 -13.70 -7.75
N LEU A 354 16.58 -14.08 -7.74
CA LEU A 354 15.86 -14.48 -8.96
C LEU A 354 15.77 -13.32 -9.95
N ILE A 355 15.39 -12.12 -9.48
CA ILE A 355 15.34 -10.93 -10.34
C ILE A 355 16.69 -10.61 -10.96
N LYS A 356 17.78 -10.64 -10.19
CA LYS A 356 19.15 -10.41 -10.68
C LYS A 356 19.58 -11.47 -11.70
N LEU A 357 19.18 -12.72 -11.48
CA LEU A 357 19.43 -13.80 -12.45
C LEU A 357 18.69 -13.55 -13.76
N LEU A 358 17.39 -13.15 -13.69
CA LEU A 358 16.59 -12.79 -14.87
C LEU A 358 17.13 -11.54 -15.58
N ALA A 359 17.68 -10.59 -14.83
CA ALA A 359 18.31 -9.39 -15.35
C ALA A 359 19.70 -9.65 -15.99
N GLY A 360 20.28 -10.83 -15.75
CA GLY A 360 21.63 -11.16 -16.22
C GLY A 360 22.76 -10.51 -15.40
N GLU A 361 22.45 -9.98 -14.20
CA GLU A 361 23.47 -9.43 -13.28
C GLU A 361 24.27 -10.52 -12.59
N ILE A 362 23.70 -11.71 -12.43
CA ILE A 362 24.37 -12.91 -11.92
C ILE A 362 24.25 -14.04 -12.93
N ASN A 363 25.31 -14.83 -13.03
CA ASN A 363 25.32 -16.01 -13.89
C ASN A 363 24.67 -17.20 -13.17
N PRO A 364 24.00 -18.12 -13.89
CA PRO A 364 23.53 -19.35 -13.29
C PRO A 364 24.70 -20.22 -12.81
N VAL A 365 24.55 -20.86 -11.65
CA VAL A 365 25.51 -21.83 -11.12
C VAL A 365 25.39 -23.14 -11.91
N SER A 366 24.18 -23.52 -12.29
CA SER A 366 23.88 -24.68 -13.15
C SER A 366 22.58 -24.43 -13.95
N GLY A 367 22.37 -25.25 -14.98
CA GLY A 367 21.22 -25.11 -15.89
C GLY A 367 21.44 -24.08 -16.99
N GLU A 368 20.45 -23.91 -17.86
CA GLU A 368 20.53 -23.01 -19.01
C GLU A 368 19.39 -21.97 -18.99
N ILE A 369 19.75 -20.74 -19.33
CA ILE A 369 18.80 -19.64 -19.52
C ILE A 369 18.75 -19.33 -21.01
N GLY A 370 17.63 -19.63 -21.64
CA GLY A 370 17.36 -19.28 -23.04
C GLY A 370 16.70 -17.90 -23.13
N LEU A 371 17.43 -16.91 -23.64
CA LEU A 371 16.91 -15.58 -23.95
C LEU A 371 16.62 -15.48 -25.45
N ALA A 372 15.45 -14.98 -25.81
CA ALA A 372 15.12 -14.76 -27.22
C ALA A 372 15.92 -13.59 -27.81
N LYS A 373 16.18 -13.64 -29.12
CA LYS A 373 16.78 -12.51 -29.83
C LYS A 373 15.80 -11.33 -29.86
N GLY A 374 16.28 -10.13 -29.54
CA GLY A 374 15.46 -8.92 -29.55
C GLY A 374 14.79 -8.59 -28.21
N ILE A 375 15.19 -9.25 -27.11
CA ILE A 375 14.78 -8.84 -25.77
C ILE A 375 15.36 -7.45 -25.45
N LYS A 376 14.45 -6.56 -25.03
CA LYS A 376 14.76 -5.28 -24.39
C LYS A 376 14.29 -5.35 -22.96
N LEU A 377 15.22 -5.48 -22.03
CA LEU A 377 14.94 -5.60 -20.62
C LEU A 377 14.80 -4.22 -19.98
N GLY A 378 13.67 -3.97 -19.32
CA GLY A 378 13.50 -2.88 -18.38
C GLY A 378 13.68 -3.43 -16.97
N TYR A 379 14.71 -2.98 -16.26
CA TYR A 379 14.96 -3.42 -14.90
C TYR A 379 14.89 -2.24 -13.94
N PHE A 380 14.06 -2.35 -12.91
CA PHE A 380 13.95 -1.39 -11.84
C PHE A 380 14.27 -2.08 -10.51
N ALA A 381 15.31 -1.64 -9.84
CA ALA A 381 15.68 -2.11 -8.52
C ALA A 381 16.13 -0.93 -7.65
N GLN A 382 16.02 -1.10 -6.35
CA GLN A 382 16.36 -0.04 -5.38
C GLN A 382 17.80 0.47 -5.56
N HIS A 383 18.76 -0.41 -5.85
CA HIS A 383 20.16 -0.03 -6.08
C HIS A 383 20.38 0.71 -7.42
N GLN A 384 19.43 0.65 -8.36
CA GLN A 384 19.54 1.43 -9.61
C GLN A 384 19.41 2.93 -9.41
N LEU A 385 18.82 3.38 -8.30
CA LEU A 385 18.85 4.80 -7.92
C LEU A 385 20.28 5.31 -7.69
N GLU A 386 21.19 4.42 -7.31
CA GLU A 386 22.62 4.71 -7.08
C GLU A 386 23.43 4.77 -8.39
N PHE A 387 22.90 4.17 -9.49
CA PHE A 387 23.54 4.23 -10.81
C PHE A 387 23.29 5.54 -11.56
N LEU A 388 22.36 6.37 -11.08
CA LEU A 388 22.23 7.72 -11.59
C LEU A 388 23.51 8.50 -11.26
N ARG A 389 24.10 9.11 -12.28
CA ARG A 389 25.29 9.94 -12.09
C ARG A 389 24.88 11.23 -11.36
N ALA A 390 25.40 11.41 -10.16
CA ALA A 390 25.06 12.51 -9.28
C ALA A 390 25.32 13.90 -9.90
N ASP A 391 26.35 13.98 -10.72
CA ASP A 391 26.81 15.18 -11.43
C ASP A 391 26.07 15.48 -12.74
N GLU A 392 25.18 14.56 -13.19
CA GLU A 392 24.41 14.72 -14.42
C GLU A 392 22.95 15.07 -14.13
N SER A 393 22.34 15.79 -15.07
CA SER A 393 20.92 16.16 -15.04
C SER A 393 20.04 15.14 -15.74
N PRO A 394 18.69 15.17 -15.53
CA PRO A 394 17.76 14.29 -16.23
C PRO A 394 17.91 14.28 -17.74
N ILE A 395 18.10 15.46 -18.35
CA ILE A 395 18.27 15.57 -19.80
C ILE A 395 19.56 14.92 -20.28
N GLN A 396 20.64 15.02 -19.52
CA GLN A 396 21.90 14.38 -19.87
C GLN A 396 21.82 12.86 -19.79
N HIS A 397 21.13 12.32 -18.78
CA HIS A 397 20.85 10.88 -18.69
C HIS A 397 20.05 10.39 -19.89
N LEU A 398 18.98 11.10 -20.28
CA LEU A 398 18.14 10.71 -21.40
C LEU A 398 18.84 10.89 -22.76
N ALA A 399 19.61 11.97 -22.95
CA ALA A 399 20.38 12.23 -24.16
C ALA A 399 21.42 11.13 -24.43
N ARG A 400 21.98 10.52 -23.40
CA ARG A 400 22.91 9.38 -23.53
C ARG A 400 22.22 8.15 -24.11
N LEU A 401 20.95 7.91 -23.78
CA LEU A 401 20.14 6.81 -24.34
C LEU A 401 19.63 7.15 -25.74
N ALA A 402 19.49 8.42 -26.07
CA ALA A 402 18.91 8.89 -27.32
C ALA A 402 19.74 10.01 -27.96
N PRO A 403 21.01 9.73 -28.37
CA PRO A 403 21.92 10.78 -28.85
C PRO A 403 21.51 11.39 -30.20
N GLN A 404 20.58 10.78 -30.91
CA GLN A 404 20.08 11.27 -32.23
C GLN A 404 18.82 12.15 -32.08
N GLU A 405 18.22 12.22 -30.87
CA GLU A 405 16.98 12.95 -30.66
C GLU A 405 17.23 14.43 -30.37
N MET A 406 16.29 15.28 -30.81
CA MET A 406 16.36 16.72 -30.53
C MET A 406 16.12 17.00 -29.04
N GLU A 407 16.87 17.93 -28.49
CA GLU A 407 16.76 18.31 -27.05
C GLU A 407 15.34 18.71 -26.65
N GLN A 408 14.61 19.40 -27.51
CA GLN A 408 13.23 19.80 -27.20
C GLN A 408 12.32 18.57 -26.99
N LYS A 409 12.45 17.52 -27.79
CA LYS A 409 11.67 16.28 -27.64
C LYS A 409 12.01 15.55 -26.33
N LEU A 410 13.28 15.60 -25.91
CA LEU A 410 13.72 15.04 -24.64
C LEU A 410 13.15 15.85 -23.46
N ARG A 411 13.11 17.18 -23.55
CA ARG A 411 12.51 18.07 -22.55
C ARG A 411 10.99 17.83 -22.41
N ASP A 412 10.30 17.75 -23.54
CA ASP A 412 8.86 17.52 -23.56
C ASP A 412 8.51 16.15 -22.92
N TYR A 413 9.31 15.12 -23.23
CA TYR A 413 9.16 13.81 -22.63
C TYR A 413 9.40 13.83 -21.12
N LEU A 414 10.50 14.41 -20.66
CA LEU A 414 10.82 14.55 -19.23
C LEU A 414 9.79 15.43 -18.50
N GLY A 415 9.20 16.40 -19.20
CA GLY A 415 8.09 17.20 -18.70
C GLY A 415 6.87 16.36 -18.33
N GLY A 416 6.57 15.31 -19.10
CA GLY A 416 5.54 14.30 -18.79
C GLY A 416 5.82 13.51 -17.50
N PHE A 417 7.09 13.40 -17.10
CA PHE A 417 7.50 12.79 -15.82
C PHE A 417 7.71 13.81 -14.68
N GLY A 418 7.22 15.05 -14.87
CA GLY A 418 7.27 16.08 -13.85
C GLY A 418 8.62 16.81 -13.72
N PHE A 419 9.54 16.63 -14.70
CA PHE A 419 10.76 17.38 -14.79
C PHE A 419 10.56 18.58 -15.73
N GLN A 420 10.22 19.73 -15.17
CA GLN A 420 9.94 20.97 -15.92
C GLN A 420 10.86 22.12 -15.48
N GLY A 421 11.08 23.09 -16.36
CA GLY A 421 11.90 24.26 -16.08
C GLY A 421 13.33 23.88 -15.70
N ASP A 422 13.82 24.42 -14.60
CA ASP A 422 15.18 24.21 -14.10
C ASP A 422 15.43 22.76 -13.64
N LYS A 423 14.40 22.04 -13.23
CA LYS A 423 14.50 20.62 -12.81
C LYS A 423 15.05 19.69 -13.88
N VAL A 424 14.88 20.02 -15.16
CA VAL A 424 15.39 19.22 -16.29
C VAL A 424 16.92 19.27 -16.35
N THR A 425 17.51 20.39 -15.92
CA THR A 425 18.96 20.67 -16.00
C THR A 425 19.65 20.62 -14.63
N GLU A 426 18.90 20.44 -13.54
CA GLU A 426 19.44 20.32 -12.19
C GLU A 426 20.13 18.96 -12.00
N ASN A 427 21.27 18.93 -11.31
CA ASN A 427 22.00 17.69 -11.06
C ASN A 427 21.21 16.77 -10.13
N THR A 428 21.25 15.47 -10.43
CA THR A 428 20.49 14.43 -9.69
C THR A 428 20.98 14.23 -8.25
N GLU A 429 22.14 14.73 -7.87
CA GLU A 429 22.63 14.74 -6.49
C GLU A 429 21.62 15.37 -5.52
N ARG A 430 20.96 16.44 -5.97
CA ARG A 430 19.99 17.22 -5.17
C ARG A 430 18.59 16.61 -5.14
N PHE A 431 18.36 15.56 -5.91
CA PHE A 431 17.05 14.94 -6.03
C PHE A 431 16.71 14.10 -4.81
N SER A 432 15.46 14.18 -4.37
CA SER A 432 14.87 13.27 -3.41
C SER A 432 14.84 11.85 -3.97
N GLY A 433 14.72 10.83 -3.10
CA GLY A 433 14.57 9.44 -3.52
C GLY A 433 13.41 9.23 -4.51
N GLY A 434 12.28 9.91 -4.31
CA GLY A 434 11.13 9.87 -5.21
C GLY A 434 11.39 10.51 -6.57
N GLU A 435 12.13 11.61 -6.64
CA GLU A 435 12.54 12.24 -7.92
C GLU A 435 13.53 11.34 -8.68
N LYS A 436 14.47 10.71 -7.99
CA LYS A 436 15.38 9.72 -8.59
C LYS A 436 14.63 8.52 -9.15
N ALA A 437 13.70 7.95 -8.37
CA ALA A 437 12.87 6.83 -8.82
C ALA A 437 12.04 7.17 -10.07
N ARG A 438 11.47 8.37 -10.10
CA ARG A 438 10.73 8.89 -11.26
C ARG A 438 11.61 9.03 -12.50
N LEU A 439 12.86 9.49 -12.33
CA LEU A 439 13.81 9.58 -13.43
C LEU A 439 14.18 8.19 -13.95
N VAL A 440 14.48 7.22 -13.09
CA VAL A 440 14.77 5.83 -13.50
C VAL A 440 13.60 5.25 -14.29
N LEU A 441 12.36 5.43 -13.81
CA LEU A 441 11.17 4.99 -14.55
C LEU A 441 11.08 5.65 -15.93
N ALA A 442 11.34 6.97 -16.04
CA ALA A 442 11.36 7.66 -17.33
C ALA A 442 12.39 7.07 -18.28
N LEU A 443 13.58 6.73 -17.80
CA LEU A 443 14.64 6.11 -18.62
C LEU A 443 14.26 4.70 -19.07
N ILE A 444 13.60 3.91 -18.22
CA ILE A 444 13.10 2.55 -18.57
C ILE A 444 12.00 2.64 -19.64
N VAL A 445 11.01 3.50 -19.43
CA VAL A 445 9.89 3.69 -20.37
C VAL A 445 10.37 4.14 -21.75
N TRP A 446 11.39 5.00 -21.79
CA TRP A 446 11.99 5.44 -23.05
C TRP A 446 12.54 4.30 -23.92
N GLN A 447 13.12 3.27 -23.26
CA GLN A 447 13.79 2.15 -23.95
C GLN A 447 12.81 1.15 -24.59
N ARG A 448 11.49 1.28 -24.37
CA ARG A 448 10.44 0.38 -24.89
C ARG A 448 10.74 -1.09 -24.56
N PRO A 449 10.81 -1.46 -23.29
CA PRO A 449 11.09 -2.84 -22.90
C PRO A 449 9.97 -3.79 -23.35
N ASN A 450 10.33 -5.06 -23.59
CA ASN A 450 9.38 -6.14 -23.78
C ASN A 450 9.36 -7.15 -22.61
N LEU A 451 10.32 -7.02 -21.69
CA LEU A 451 10.36 -7.69 -20.41
C LEU A 451 10.65 -6.67 -19.32
N LEU A 452 9.75 -6.55 -18.34
CA LEU A 452 9.92 -5.69 -17.17
C LEU A 452 10.20 -6.54 -15.94
N LEU A 453 11.27 -6.21 -15.24
CA LEU A 453 11.63 -6.77 -13.95
C LEU A 453 11.59 -5.64 -12.92
N LEU A 454 10.71 -5.74 -11.93
CA LEU A 454 10.52 -4.70 -10.93
C LEU A 454 10.79 -5.28 -9.54
N ASP A 455 11.80 -4.77 -8.86
CA ASP A 455 12.15 -5.12 -7.47
C ASP A 455 11.85 -3.94 -6.56
N GLU A 456 10.76 -4.02 -5.80
CA GLU A 456 10.22 -2.98 -4.91
C GLU A 456 10.03 -1.61 -5.59
N PRO A 457 9.29 -1.54 -6.71
CA PRO A 457 9.19 -0.32 -7.50
C PRO A 457 8.41 0.81 -6.81
N THR A 458 7.63 0.51 -5.79
CA THR A 458 6.81 1.47 -5.05
C THR A 458 7.55 2.19 -3.92
N ASN A 459 8.74 1.73 -3.56
CA ASN A 459 9.55 2.38 -2.54
C ASN A 459 9.89 3.81 -2.95
N HIS A 460 9.71 4.76 -2.04
CA HIS A 460 9.93 6.21 -2.25
C HIS A 460 8.93 6.89 -3.20
N LEU A 461 7.99 6.18 -3.82
CA LEU A 461 6.94 6.78 -4.63
C LEU A 461 5.79 7.27 -3.75
N ASP A 462 5.29 8.48 -4.04
CA ASP A 462 4.05 8.97 -3.44
C ASP A 462 2.81 8.28 -4.06
N LEU A 463 1.65 8.50 -3.46
CA LEU A 463 0.40 7.86 -3.88
C LEU A 463 0.06 8.11 -5.35
N ASP A 464 0.24 9.35 -5.84
CA ASP A 464 -0.05 9.70 -7.23
C ASP A 464 0.86 8.92 -8.19
N MET A 465 2.15 8.80 -7.85
CA MET A 465 3.12 8.02 -8.64
C MET A 465 2.86 6.51 -8.59
N ARG A 466 2.48 5.97 -7.43
CA ARG A 466 2.13 4.54 -7.31
C ARG A 466 0.91 4.21 -8.16
N GLN A 467 -0.10 5.07 -8.16
CA GLN A 467 -1.28 4.89 -8.99
C GLN A 467 -0.92 4.95 -10.49
N ALA A 468 -0.16 5.97 -10.91
CA ALA A 468 0.29 6.09 -12.30
C ALA A 468 1.12 4.89 -12.76
N LEU A 469 2.01 4.36 -11.88
CA LEU A 469 2.77 3.15 -12.17
C LEU A 469 1.85 1.94 -12.32
N THR A 470 0.88 1.76 -11.43
CA THR A 470 -0.08 0.66 -11.49
C THR A 470 -0.89 0.71 -12.79
N GLU A 471 -1.43 1.87 -13.16
CA GLU A 471 -2.17 2.07 -14.41
C GLU A 471 -1.30 1.77 -15.64
N ALA A 472 -0.06 2.28 -15.68
CA ALA A 472 0.87 2.02 -16.77
C ALA A 472 1.24 0.53 -16.90
N LEU A 473 1.37 -0.19 -15.77
CA LEU A 473 1.67 -1.62 -15.77
C LEU A 473 0.48 -2.47 -16.20
N ILE A 474 -0.76 -2.06 -15.90
CA ILE A 474 -1.96 -2.74 -16.39
C ILE A 474 -2.02 -2.72 -17.93
N GLU A 475 -1.66 -1.60 -18.55
CA GLU A 475 -1.65 -1.42 -20.00
C GLU A 475 -0.41 -2.02 -20.70
N PHE A 476 0.60 -2.45 -19.95
CA PHE A 476 1.85 -2.95 -20.53
C PHE A 476 1.65 -4.27 -21.28
N GLU A 477 2.09 -4.34 -22.55
CA GLU A 477 1.87 -5.51 -23.42
C GLU A 477 2.98 -6.58 -23.32
N GLY A 478 4.12 -6.28 -22.71
CA GLY A 478 5.25 -7.20 -22.52
C GLY A 478 5.03 -8.19 -21.37
N ALA A 479 6.09 -8.92 -21.00
CA ALA A 479 6.09 -9.74 -19.78
C ALA A 479 6.53 -8.92 -18.57
N LEU A 480 5.87 -9.14 -17.44
CA LEU A 480 6.11 -8.48 -16.16
C LEU A 480 6.47 -9.50 -15.09
N VAL A 481 7.56 -9.26 -14.38
CA VAL A 481 7.87 -9.94 -13.12
C VAL A 481 8.06 -8.86 -12.04
N VAL A 482 7.27 -8.94 -10.98
CA VAL A 482 7.27 -7.93 -9.91
C VAL A 482 7.49 -8.56 -8.55
N VAL A 483 8.39 -7.97 -7.77
CA VAL A 483 8.53 -8.15 -6.33
C VAL A 483 8.05 -6.88 -5.69
N SER A 484 7.04 -6.95 -4.84
CA SER A 484 6.56 -5.80 -4.09
C SER A 484 5.91 -6.22 -2.77
N HIS A 485 5.95 -5.33 -1.80
CA HIS A 485 5.19 -5.43 -0.56
C HIS A 485 3.87 -4.64 -0.65
N ASP A 486 3.65 -3.93 -1.75
CA ASP A 486 2.42 -3.22 -2.07
C ASP A 486 1.38 -4.21 -2.62
N ARG A 487 0.41 -4.58 -1.76
CA ARG A 487 -0.66 -5.54 -2.07
C ARG A 487 -1.52 -5.08 -3.24
N HIS A 488 -1.81 -3.77 -3.30
CA HIS A 488 -2.61 -3.20 -4.38
C HIS A 488 -1.91 -3.34 -5.73
N LEU A 489 -0.61 -3.06 -5.79
CA LEU A 489 0.17 -3.23 -7.01
C LEU A 489 0.14 -4.68 -7.49
N ILE A 490 0.47 -5.64 -6.62
CA ILE A 490 0.48 -7.08 -6.98
C ILE A 490 -0.90 -7.51 -7.47
N ARG A 491 -1.97 -7.24 -6.71
CA ARG A 491 -3.34 -7.63 -7.05
C ARG A 491 -3.84 -7.05 -8.38
N SER A 492 -3.41 -5.82 -8.71
CA SER A 492 -3.87 -5.11 -9.91
C SER A 492 -3.06 -5.43 -11.16
N THR A 493 -1.82 -5.91 -11.04
CA THR A 493 -0.89 -6.02 -12.17
C THR A 493 -0.41 -7.44 -12.46
N THR A 494 -0.70 -8.42 -11.59
CA THR A 494 -0.24 -9.81 -11.76
C THR A 494 -1.40 -10.79 -11.86
N ASP A 495 -1.25 -11.78 -12.74
CA ASP A 495 -2.21 -12.87 -12.95
C ASP A 495 -1.77 -14.15 -12.24
N ASP A 496 -0.45 -14.39 -12.18
CA ASP A 496 0.14 -15.56 -11.56
C ASP A 496 1.01 -15.16 -10.36
N LEU A 497 0.92 -15.92 -9.28
CA LEU A 497 1.78 -15.75 -8.11
C LEU A 497 2.77 -16.91 -8.03
N TYR A 498 4.02 -16.60 -7.72
CA TYR A 498 5.08 -17.57 -7.50
C TYR A 498 5.67 -17.40 -6.10
N LEU A 499 5.76 -18.51 -5.39
CA LEU A 499 6.32 -18.55 -4.04
C LEU A 499 7.81 -18.90 -4.09
N VAL A 500 8.62 -18.03 -3.50
CA VAL A 500 10.06 -18.27 -3.27
C VAL A 500 10.24 -18.69 -1.81
N HIS A 501 10.46 -19.99 -1.58
CA HIS A 501 10.60 -20.56 -0.25
C HIS A 501 11.50 -21.79 -0.27
N GLY A 502 12.33 -21.97 0.78
CA GLY A 502 13.20 -23.16 0.93
C GLY A 502 14.17 -23.38 -0.24
N GLY A 503 14.61 -22.30 -0.91
CA GLY A 503 15.51 -22.37 -2.07
C GLY A 503 14.80 -22.76 -3.39
N LYS A 504 13.48 -22.84 -3.42
CA LYS A 504 12.67 -23.18 -4.60
C LYS A 504 11.84 -22.02 -5.05
N VAL A 505 11.44 -22.07 -6.32
CA VAL A 505 10.50 -21.13 -6.97
C VAL A 505 9.39 -21.96 -7.58
N GLU A 506 8.20 -21.88 -6.98
CA GLU A 506 7.05 -22.70 -7.37
C GLU A 506 5.82 -21.82 -7.60
N PRO A 507 4.92 -22.16 -8.56
CA PRO A 507 3.64 -21.49 -8.69
C PRO A 507 2.86 -21.59 -7.38
N PHE A 508 2.20 -20.51 -6.99
CA PHE A 508 1.35 -20.47 -5.81
C PHE A 508 -0.11 -20.44 -6.23
N ASP A 509 -0.83 -21.53 -5.93
CA ASP A 509 -2.26 -21.66 -6.24
C ASP A 509 -3.06 -20.98 -5.11
N GLY A 510 -3.45 -19.73 -5.31
CA GLY A 510 -4.20 -18.94 -4.34
C GLY A 510 -3.99 -17.44 -4.55
N ASP A 511 -4.67 -16.65 -3.73
CA ASP A 511 -4.54 -15.21 -3.70
C ASP A 511 -3.61 -14.72 -2.56
N LEU A 512 -3.56 -13.40 -2.33
CA LEU A 512 -2.75 -12.83 -1.25
C LEU A 512 -3.30 -13.16 0.14
N GLU A 513 -4.58 -13.42 0.26
CA GLU A 513 -5.26 -13.85 1.47
C GLU A 513 -4.86 -15.30 1.83
N ASP A 514 -4.81 -16.19 0.83
CA ASP A 514 -4.30 -17.55 0.99
C ASP A 514 -2.81 -17.56 1.36
N TYR A 515 -2.04 -16.65 0.79
CA TYR A 515 -0.63 -16.47 1.18
C TYR A 515 -0.49 -16.06 2.65
N GLN A 516 -1.38 -15.21 3.17
CA GLN A 516 -1.39 -14.86 4.60
C GLN A 516 -1.66 -16.06 5.50
N GLN A 517 -2.58 -16.93 5.11
CA GLN A 517 -2.86 -18.18 5.84
C GLN A 517 -1.66 -19.11 5.82
N TRP A 518 -1.08 -19.32 4.65
CA TRP A 518 0.13 -20.14 4.47
C TRP A 518 1.27 -19.65 5.38
N LEU A 519 1.50 -18.33 5.45
CA LEU A 519 2.51 -17.75 6.33
C LEU A 519 2.25 -18.05 7.80
N THR A 520 1.00 -17.91 8.23
CA THR A 520 0.60 -18.18 9.62
C THR A 520 0.86 -19.64 9.99
N ASP A 521 0.64 -20.57 9.06
CA ASP A 521 0.84 -21.99 9.29
C ASP A 521 2.33 -22.37 9.30
N VAL A 522 3.13 -21.77 8.43
CA VAL A 522 4.60 -21.94 8.46
C VAL A 522 5.19 -21.41 9.78
N GLN A 523 4.76 -20.23 10.24
CA GLN A 523 5.21 -19.68 11.53
C GLN A 523 4.83 -20.57 12.72
N LYS A 524 3.63 -21.17 12.70
CA LYS A 524 3.23 -22.13 13.74
C LYS A 524 4.10 -23.39 13.74
N GLN A 525 4.50 -23.85 12.55
CA GLN A 525 5.38 -25.02 12.43
C GLN A 525 6.82 -24.74 12.90
N GLU A 526 7.35 -23.55 12.58
CA GLU A 526 8.68 -23.09 13.00
C GLU A 526 8.77 -22.84 14.52
N ASN A 527 7.66 -22.42 15.16
CA ASN A 527 7.59 -22.11 16.59
C ASN A 527 7.25 -23.32 17.48
N GLN A 528 7.04 -24.52 16.92
CA GLN A 528 6.92 -25.73 17.72
C GLN A 528 8.31 -26.20 18.17
N PRO A 529 8.55 -26.37 19.49
CA PRO A 529 9.84 -26.87 19.96
C PRO A 529 10.15 -28.22 19.32
N GLU A 530 11.40 -28.47 18.95
CA GLU A 530 11.92 -29.76 18.48
C GLU A 530 11.92 -30.84 19.60
N GLU A 531 10.81 -31.01 20.29
CA GLU A 531 10.56 -32.17 21.15
C GLU A 531 9.72 -33.17 20.38
N SER A 532 10.32 -33.97 19.55
CA SER A 532 9.95 -35.37 19.28
C SER A 532 10.55 -35.89 17.97
N ALA A 533 11.84 -36.11 17.95
CA ALA A 533 12.45 -37.04 16.97
C ALA A 533 12.16 -38.53 17.30
N LYS A 534 11.19 -38.84 18.16
CA LYS A 534 10.81 -40.21 18.54
C LYS A 534 9.39 -40.66 18.19
N ASP A 535 8.53 -39.79 17.63
CA ASP A 535 7.14 -40.19 17.30
C ASP A 535 6.82 -40.27 15.80
N ASN A 536 7.82 -40.43 14.94
CA ASN A 536 7.62 -40.54 13.48
C ASN A 536 6.90 -41.82 13.01
N ALA A 537 6.58 -42.75 13.90
CA ALA A 537 5.75 -43.93 13.55
C ALA A 537 4.24 -43.65 13.69
N ASN A 538 3.83 -42.73 14.61
CA ASN A 538 2.42 -42.36 14.81
C ASN A 538 1.94 -41.27 13.84
N SER A 539 2.82 -40.42 13.33
CA SER A 539 2.46 -39.34 12.40
C SER A 539 2.07 -39.83 11.01
N ALA A 540 2.62 -40.97 10.57
CA ALA A 540 2.24 -41.59 9.28
C ALA A 540 0.82 -42.22 9.33
N GLN A 541 0.43 -42.70 10.50
CA GLN A 541 -0.91 -43.28 10.73
C GLN A 541 -1.94 -42.15 10.85
N SER A 542 -1.64 -41.10 11.59
CA SER A 542 -2.43 -39.89 11.73
C SER A 542 -2.67 -39.15 10.38
N ARG A 543 -1.62 -39.00 9.54
CA ARG A 543 -1.76 -38.43 8.18
C ARG A 543 -2.60 -39.33 7.24
N LYS A 544 -2.57 -40.64 7.40
CA LYS A 544 -3.44 -41.56 6.66
C LYS A 544 -4.89 -41.44 7.12
N ASP A 545 -5.11 -41.31 8.42
CA ASP A 545 -6.46 -41.15 8.98
C ASP A 545 -7.05 -39.78 8.67
N GLN A 546 -6.20 -38.71 8.64
CA GLN A 546 -6.62 -37.36 8.22
C GLN A 546 -6.97 -37.32 6.73
N LYS A 547 -6.13 -37.91 5.86
CA LYS A 547 -6.45 -38.03 4.42
C LYS A 547 -7.72 -38.90 4.17
N ARG A 548 -7.97 -39.90 5.02
CA ARG A 548 -9.16 -40.70 4.93
C ARG A 548 -10.40 -39.92 5.37
N ARG A 549 -10.35 -39.15 6.44
CA ARG A 549 -11.40 -38.23 6.87
C ARG A 549 -11.69 -37.17 5.81
N GLU A 550 -10.67 -36.49 5.27
CA GLU A 550 -10.82 -35.52 4.18
C GLU A 550 -11.44 -36.15 2.92
N ALA A 551 -11.09 -37.39 2.58
CA ALA A 551 -11.70 -38.14 1.47
C ALA A 551 -13.15 -38.53 1.75
N GLU A 552 -13.46 -38.92 2.98
CA GLU A 552 -14.84 -39.21 3.42
C GLU A 552 -15.69 -37.94 3.41
N LEU A 553 -15.17 -36.83 3.90
CA LEU A 553 -15.84 -35.52 3.87
C LEU A 553 -16.10 -35.03 2.44
N ARG A 554 -15.11 -35.16 1.55
CA ARG A 554 -15.28 -34.86 0.12
C ARG A 554 -16.39 -35.71 -0.51
N THR A 555 -16.49 -36.98 -0.14
CA THR A 555 -17.51 -37.87 -0.67
C THR A 555 -18.90 -37.52 -0.14
N GLN A 556 -19.00 -37.09 1.12
CA GLN A 556 -20.25 -36.67 1.76
C GLN A 556 -20.72 -35.29 1.27
N THR A 557 -19.80 -34.34 1.01
CA THR A 557 -20.14 -33.00 0.51
C THR A 557 -20.34 -32.94 -1.00
N GLN A 558 -19.93 -33.97 -1.76
CA GLN A 558 -20.03 -34.00 -3.22
C GLN A 558 -21.46 -33.87 -3.77
N PRO A 559 -22.50 -34.49 -3.19
CA PRO A 559 -23.87 -34.29 -3.66
C PRO A 559 -24.37 -32.86 -3.47
N LEU A 560 -24.09 -32.23 -2.33
CA LEU A 560 -24.47 -30.86 -2.05
C LEU A 560 -23.75 -29.87 -2.99
N ARG A 561 -22.47 -30.06 -3.24
CA ARG A 561 -21.72 -29.23 -4.22
C ARG A 561 -22.27 -29.37 -5.64
N LYS A 562 -22.71 -30.56 -6.04
CA LYS A 562 -23.37 -30.77 -7.34
C LYS A 562 -24.71 -30.08 -7.41
N GLU A 563 -25.46 -30.08 -6.30
CA GLU A 563 -26.77 -29.44 -6.21
C GLU A 563 -26.64 -27.91 -6.26
N ILE A 564 -25.68 -27.33 -5.55
CA ILE A 564 -25.35 -25.90 -5.61
C ILE A 564 -25.00 -25.50 -7.05
N ALA A 565 -24.08 -26.20 -7.70
CA ALA A 565 -23.69 -25.94 -9.09
C ALA A 565 -24.84 -26.09 -10.11
N ARG A 566 -25.83 -26.95 -9.81
CA ARG A 566 -27.04 -27.10 -10.62
C ARG A 566 -27.96 -25.90 -10.46
N LEU A 567 -28.18 -25.47 -9.22
CA LEU A 567 -29.01 -24.32 -8.88
C LEU A 567 -28.43 -23.03 -9.43
N GLU A 568 -27.13 -22.84 -9.36
CA GLU A 568 -26.43 -21.68 -9.96
C GLU A 568 -26.66 -21.57 -11.47
N LYS A 569 -26.56 -22.68 -12.20
CA LYS A 569 -26.87 -22.74 -13.63
C LYS A 569 -28.35 -22.48 -13.95
N GLU A 570 -29.24 -22.86 -13.05
CA GLU A 570 -30.67 -22.63 -13.20
C GLU A 570 -31.02 -21.16 -12.93
N MET A 571 -30.43 -20.55 -11.93
CA MET A 571 -30.51 -19.11 -11.65
C MET A 571 -29.97 -18.26 -12.80
N GLU A 572 -28.83 -18.66 -13.39
CA GLU A 572 -28.25 -17.97 -14.56
C GLU A 572 -29.22 -17.97 -15.76
N LYS A 573 -29.88 -19.11 -16.03
CA LYS A 573 -30.91 -19.21 -17.09
C LYS A 573 -32.15 -18.38 -16.80
N LEU A 574 -32.62 -18.39 -15.55
CA LEU A 574 -33.79 -17.61 -15.14
C LEU A 574 -33.49 -16.10 -15.21
N ASN A 575 -32.29 -15.68 -14.82
CA ASN A 575 -31.85 -14.28 -14.95
C ASN A 575 -31.74 -13.85 -16.41
N ALA A 576 -31.23 -14.72 -17.30
CA ALA A 576 -31.17 -14.44 -18.73
C ALA A 576 -32.59 -14.30 -19.36
N THR A 577 -33.53 -15.16 -18.95
CA THR A 577 -34.93 -15.07 -19.39
C THR A 577 -35.62 -13.84 -18.83
N LEU A 578 -35.36 -13.49 -17.60
CA LEU A 578 -35.90 -12.28 -16.98
C LEU A 578 -35.41 -11.01 -17.70
N ALA A 579 -34.12 -10.92 -17.98
CA ALA A 579 -33.52 -9.81 -18.74
C ALA A 579 -34.13 -9.68 -20.14
N ALA A 580 -34.34 -10.81 -20.85
CA ALA A 580 -34.97 -10.79 -22.18
C ALA A 580 -36.45 -10.36 -22.15
N VAL A 581 -37.15 -10.68 -21.06
CA VAL A 581 -38.56 -10.23 -20.88
C VAL A 581 -38.61 -8.76 -20.48
N GLU A 582 -37.68 -8.31 -19.65
CA GLU A 582 -37.57 -6.89 -19.24
C GLU A 582 -37.17 -6.00 -20.41
N GLU A 583 -36.31 -6.46 -21.30
CA GLU A 583 -35.97 -5.76 -22.55
C GLU A 583 -37.20 -5.61 -23.44
N LYS A 584 -38.03 -6.66 -23.58
CA LYS A 584 -39.30 -6.59 -24.33
C LYS A 584 -40.32 -5.64 -23.67
N LEU A 585 -40.40 -5.63 -22.35
CA LEU A 585 -41.27 -4.72 -21.59
C LEU A 585 -40.81 -3.26 -21.66
N GLY A 586 -39.53 -3.02 -21.98
CA GLY A 586 -38.96 -1.68 -22.23
C GLY A 586 -39.37 -1.08 -23.58
N ASP A 587 -39.91 -1.90 -24.51
CA ASP A 587 -40.39 -1.40 -25.79
C ASP A 587 -41.74 -0.66 -25.64
N SER A 588 -41.72 0.65 -25.85
CA SER A 588 -42.91 1.48 -25.75
C SER A 588 -44.05 1.09 -26.71
N GLY A 589 -43.74 0.41 -27.83
CA GLY A 589 -44.72 -0.12 -28.78
C GLY A 589 -45.52 -1.34 -28.26
N LEU A 590 -45.06 -1.98 -27.18
CA LEU A 590 -45.77 -3.11 -26.58
C LEU A 590 -47.04 -2.72 -25.82
N TYR A 591 -47.16 -1.42 -25.47
CA TYR A 591 -48.28 -0.87 -24.70
C TYR A 591 -49.45 -0.41 -25.58
N ASP A 592 -49.37 -0.58 -26.90
CA ASP A 592 -50.47 -0.29 -27.82
C ASP A 592 -51.65 -1.27 -27.66
N GLN A 593 -52.86 -0.78 -27.82
CA GLN A 593 -54.10 -1.55 -27.64
C GLN A 593 -54.18 -2.80 -28.52
N SER A 594 -53.47 -2.83 -29.65
CA SER A 594 -53.39 -3.97 -30.59
C SER A 594 -52.52 -5.12 -30.09
N ARG A 595 -51.58 -4.88 -29.13
CA ARG A 595 -50.63 -5.86 -28.62
C ARG A 595 -50.90 -6.27 -27.17
N LYS A 596 -52.09 -6.03 -26.66
CA LYS A 596 -52.48 -6.31 -25.27
C LYS A 596 -52.28 -7.78 -24.84
N ALA A 597 -52.46 -8.73 -25.76
CA ALA A 597 -52.24 -10.15 -25.51
C ALA A 597 -50.74 -10.45 -25.24
N GLU A 598 -49.84 -9.86 -26.04
CA GLU A 598 -48.40 -10.01 -25.90
C GLU A 598 -47.88 -9.37 -24.59
N LEU A 599 -48.40 -8.21 -24.22
CA LEU A 599 -48.07 -7.56 -22.94
C LEU A 599 -48.47 -8.44 -21.75
N THR A 600 -49.68 -9.05 -21.81
CA THR A 600 -50.17 -9.91 -20.75
C THR A 600 -49.31 -11.19 -20.61
N ASP A 601 -48.86 -11.78 -21.72
CA ASP A 601 -47.99 -12.92 -21.75
C ASP A 601 -46.60 -12.58 -21.20
N CYS A 602 -46.00 -11.43 -21.56
CA CYS A 602 -44.74 -10.94 -21.02
C CYS A 602 -44.82 -10.72 -19.50
N LEU A 603 -45.90 -10.09 -19.00
CA LEU A 603 -46.09 -9.88 -17.57
C LEU A 603 -46.28 -11.19 -16.79
N GLN A 604 -47.02 -12.17 -17.36
CA GLN A 604 -47.17 -13.49 -16.75
C GLN A 604 -45.83 -14.25 -16.73
N THR A 605 -45.06 -14.15 -17.81
CA THR A 605 -43.75 -14.78 -17.90
C THR A 605 -42.78 -14.14 -16.90
N GLN A 606 -42.76 -12.81 -16.77
CA GLN A 606 -41.97 -12.10 -15.78
C GLN A 606 -42.32 -12.55 -14.36
N ALA A 607 -43.60 -12.61 -14.01
CA ALA A 607 -44.05 -13.02 -12.67
C ALA A 607 -43.65 -14.47 -12.35
N LYS A 608 -43.83 -15.38 -13.30
CA LYS A 608 -43.43 -16.76 -13.16
C LYS A 608 -41.91 -16.90 -13.00
N THR A 609 -41.13 -16.20 -13.83
CA THR A 609 -39.67 -16.26 -13.79
C THR A 609 -39.13 -15.71 -12.48
N LYS A 610 -39.72 -14.61 -11.96
CA LYS A 610 -39.35 -14.05 -10.64
C LYS A 610 -39.65 -15.02 -9.51
N SER A 611 -40.84 -15.64 -9.48
CA SER A 611 -41.17 -16.63 -8.47
C SER A 611 -40.24 -17.84 -8.52
N SER A 612 -39.93 -18.34 -9.72
CA SER A 612 -39.00 -19.48 -9.87
C SER A 612 -37.58 -19.10 -9.49
N LEU A 613 -37.15 -17.84 -9.69
CA LEU A 613 -35.86 -17.35 -9.27
C LEU A 613 -35.75 -17.29 -7.74
N GLU A 614 -36.77 -16.74 -7.07
CA GLU A 614 -36.85 -16.72 -5.59
C GLU A 614 -36.84 -18.12 -4.97
N GLU A 615 -37.57 -19.07 -5.56
CA GLU A 615 -37.55 -20.48 -5.11
C GLU A 615 -36.15 -21.10 -5.28
N CYS A 616 -35.47 -20.81 -6.40
CA CYS A 616 -34.15 -21.31 -6.70
C CYS A 616 -33.06 -20.70 -5.78
N GLU A 617 -33.19 -19.40 -5.47
CA GLU A 617 -32.33 -18.68 -4.52
C GLU A 617 -32.48 -19.25 -3.10
N MET A 618 -33.70 -19.52 -2.65
CA MET A 618 -33.94 -20.13 -1.34
C MET A 618 -33.35 -21.54 -1.26
N ALA A 619 -33.55 -22.34 -2.30
CA ALA A 619 -32.98 -23.70 -2.35
C ALA A 619 -31.44 -23.67 -2.38
N TRP A 620 -30.84 -22.69 -3.04
CA TRP A 620 -29.38 -22.47 -3.08
C TRP A 620 -28.85 -22.08 -1.70
N LEU A 621 -29.52 -21.16 -0.98
CA LEU A 621 -29.16 -20.75 0.38
C LEU A 621 -29.24 -21.94 1.34
N ASP A 622 -30.31 -22.74 1.29
CA ASP A 622 -30.47 -23.94 2.12
C ASP A 622 -29.36 -24.96 1.87
N ALA A 623 -28.99 -25.15 0.60
CA ALA A 623 -27.90 -26.09 0.24
C ALA A 623 -26.53 -25.57 0.70
N GLN A 624 -26.29 -24.26 0.66
CA GLN A 624 -25.07 -23.63 1.20
C GLN A 624 -25.01 -23.75 2.72
N GLU A 625 -26.09 -23.46 3.43
CA GLU A 625 -26.14 -23.56 4.89
C GLU A 625 -25.90 -25.02 5.36
N GLN A 626 -26.46 -26.01 4.64
CA GLN A 626 -26.19 -27.41 4.90
C GLN A 626 -24.72 -27.78 4.65
N LEU A 627 -24.10 -27.24 3.60
CA LEU A 627 -22.69 -27.47 3.31
C LEU A 627 -21.78 -26.87 4.39
N GLU A 628 -22.08 -25.65 4.84
CA GLU A 628 -21.34 -25.00 5.93
C GLU A 628 -21.52 -25.72 7.26
N ALA A 629 -22.74 -26.18 7.59
CA ALA A 629 -23.01 -26.96 8.79
C ALA A 629 -22.22 -28.26 8.81
N MET A 630 -22.09 -28.92 7.65
CA MET A 630 -21.30 -30.16 7.52
C MET A 630 -19.78 -29.90 7.65
N LEU A 631 -19.30 -28.71 7.21
CA LEU A 631 -17.89 -28.32 7.32
C LEU A 631 -17.52 -27.81 8.72
N GLN A 632 -18.48 -27.32 9.51
CA GLN A 632 -18.26 -26.83 10.88
C GLN A 632 -18.46 -27.93 11.94
N ALA A 633 -19.08 -29.05 11.60
CA ALA A 633 -19.35 -30.15 12.52
C ALA A 633 -18.15 -31.10 12.74
N ASP A 634 -17.00 -30.86 12.07
CA ASP A 634 -15.74 -31.58 12.17
C ASP A 634 -14.63 -30.63 12.66
#